data_d76a8853249eb9ffd3bc2a752cfa1f3e
#
_entry.id   d76a8853249eb9ffd3bc2a752cfa1f3e
#
_cell.length_a   1.000
_cell.length_b   1.000
_cell.length_c   1.000
_cell.angle_alpha   90.00
_cell.angle_beta   90.00
_cell.angle_gamma   90.00
#
_symmetry.space_group_name_H-M   'P 1'
#
loop_
_entity.id
_entity.type
_entity.pdbx_description
1 polymer ?
#
loop_
_entity_poly.entity_id
_entity_poly.type
_entity_poly.pdbx_seq_one_letter_code
_entity_poly.pdbx_strand_id
1 'polypeptide(L)'
;MILTKRHYLVAGGAVLLAVVLGVTAASVAKRSKVEEMTVPEGTPIHVTLDQAIASDQSGPGDHFEVTVSEPVIIDGKTVIPQGTYAEGIVVDAHQSGRLKGRARLQLALESVSMNGQNYGMRTSSSWRSGRDHKKHNWAWIGSGAGGGALIGALAGGGKGALIGGPVGAGAGVMAAYFTGKKDIHLRPETPLTFRLADPVTIPVKG
;
A
#
# COMPACT_ATOMS: atom_id res chain seq x y z
N MET A 1 -23.86 -79.13 -22.59
CA MET A 1 -24.22 -77.71 -22.98
C MET A 1 -24.04 -76.74 -21.85
N ILE A 2 -22.95 -76.80 -21.10
CA ILE A 2 -22.68 -75.97 -19.90
C ILE A 2 -21.30 -75.22 -19.99
N LEU A 3 -20.45 -75.61 -20.96
CA LEU A 3 -19.10 -74.99 -21.10
C LEU A 3 -19.07 -73.64 -21.78
N THR A 4 -20.07 -73.23 -22.55
CA THR A 4 -20.08 -72.03 -23.35
C THR A 4 -20.37 -70.74 -22.54
N LYS A 5 -21.09 -70.84 -21.41
CA LYS A 5 -21.46 -69.66 -20.56
C LYS A 5 -20.28 -69.09 -19.73
N ARG A 6 -19.26 -69.94 -19.41
CA ARG A 6 -18.12 -69.50 -18.58
C ARG A 6 -17.13 -68.63 -19.35
N HIS A 7 -17.00 -68.79 -20.65
CA HIS A 7 -16.07 -68.00 -21.47
C HIS A 7 -16.56 -66.58 -21.71
N TYR A 8 -17.86 -66.34 -21.82
CA TYR A 8 -18.43 -64.99 -21.97
C TYR A 8 -18.34 -64.16 -20.68
N LEU A 9 -18.42 -64.78 -19.49
CA LEU A 9 -18.23 -64.10 -18.22
C LEU A 9 -16.79 -63.62 -17.98
N VAL A 10 -15.80 -64.40 -18.38
CA VAL A 10 -14.39 -64.04 -18.27
C VAL A 10 -14.00 -63.00 -19.32
N ALA A 11 -14.52 -63.06 -20.54
CA ALA A 11 -14.29 -62.05 -21.57
C ALA A 11 -14.94 -60.71 -21.25
N GLY A 12 -16.16 -60.72 -20.67
CA GLY A 12 -16.85 -59.47 -20.22
C GLY A 12 -16.12 -58.78 -19.07
N GLY A 13 -15.57 -59.55 -18.12
CA GLY A 13 -14.79 -59.01 -17.01
C GLY A 13 -13.48 -58.34 -17.44
N ALA A 14 -12.78 -58.94 -18.40
CA ALA A 14 -11.53 -58.37 -18.91
C ALA A 14 -11.73 -57.09 -19.70
N VAL A 15 -12.81 -56.95 -20.48
CA VAL A 15 -13.14 -55.73 -21.23
C VAL A 15 -13.56 -54.59 -20.26
N LEU A 16 -14.34 -54.88 -19.21
CA LEU A 16 -14.70 -53.88 -18.19
C LEU A 16 -13.50 -53.41 -17.39
N LEU A 17 -12.56 -54.28 -17.06
CA LEU A 17 -11.34 -53.93 -16.35
C LEU A 17 -10.40 -53.07 -17.21
N ALA A 18 -10.31 -53.33 -18.52
CA ALA A 18 -9.54 -52.51 -19.45
C ALA A 18 -10.13 -51.12 -19.66
N VAL A 19 -11.47 -50.96 -19.67
CA VAL A 19 -12.17 -49.67 -19.79
C VAL A 19 -11.97 -48.84 -18.53
N VAL A 20 -12.04 -49.44 -17.34
CA VAL A 20 -11.83 -48.73 -16.06
C VAL A 20 -10.38 -48.28 -15.93
N LEU A 21 -9.39 -49.10 -16.34
CA LEU A 21 -7.96 -48.70 -16.36
C LEU A 21 -7.67 -47.66 -17.40
N GLY A 22 -8.32 -47.66 -18.56
CA GLY A 22 -8.18 -46.64 -19.60
C GLY A 22 -8.72 -45.26 -19.19
N VAL A 23 -9.83 -45.20 -18.45
CA VAL A 23 -10.43 -43.95 -17.98
C VAL A 23 -9.61 -43.31 -16.85
N THR A 24 -8.99 -44.11 -15.97
CA THR A 24 -8.14 -43.59 -14.88
C THR A 24 -6.82 -43.05 -15.40
N ALA A 25 -6.27 -43.57 -16.50
CA ALA A 25 -5.03 -43.06 -17.12
C ALA A 25 -5.21 -41.71 -17.84
N ALA A 26 -6.40 -41.44 -18.38
CA ALA A 26 -6.70 -40.18 -19.08
C ALA A 26 -6.89 -38.99 -18.15
N SER A 27 -7.15 -39.21 -16.86
CA SER A 27 -7.38 -38.14 -15.88
C SER A 27 -6.12 -37.54 -15.26
N VAL A 28 -4.94 -38.10 -15.50
CA VAL A 28 -3.68 -37.69 -14.86
C VAL A 28 -2.89 -36.68 -15.70
N ALA A 29 -3.30 -36.38 -16.94
CA ALA A 29 -2.45 -35.68 -17.91
C ALA A 29 -2.69 -34.17 -18.05
N LYS A 30 -3.38 -33.50 -17.11
CA LYS A 30 -3.48 -32.03 -17.14
C LYS A 30 -2.78 -31.39 -15.95
N ARG A 31 -1.51 -31.73 -15.75
CA ARG A 31 -0.64 -30.88 -14.94
C ARG A 31 -0.38 -29.62 -15.74
N SER A 32 -1.03 -28.53 -15.38
CA SER A 32 -0.68 -27.19 -15.87
C SER A 32 0.82 -27.03 -15.67
N LYS A 33 1.56 -26.80 -16.74
CA LYS A 33 2.99 -26.54 -16.66
C LYS A 33 3.16 -25.23 -15.89
N VAL A 34 3.56 -25.33 -14.64
CA VAL A 34 3.91 -24.16 -13.82
C VAL A 34 5.28 -23.69 -14.33
N GLU A 35 5.32 -22.50 -14.85
CA GLU A 35 6.55 -21.86 -15.31
C GLU A 35 6.97 -20.85 -14.25
N GLU A 36 8.20 -20.94 -13.77
CA GLU A 36 8.75 -19.96 -12.84
C GLU A 36 9.21 -18.72 -13.61
N MET A 37 8.70 -17.56 -13.24
CA MET A 37 9.10 -16.29 -13.81
C MET A 37 9.70 -15.39 -12.74
N THR A 38 10.87 -14.81 -13.06
CA THR A 38 11.53 -13.86 -12.17
C THR A 38 11.16 -12.44 -12.56
N VAL A 39 10.58 -11.72 -11.61
CA VAL A 39 10.33 -10.27 -11.71
C VAL A 39 11.62 -9.57 -11.33
N PRO A 40 12.24 -8.75 -12.21
CA PRO A 40 13.50 -8.08 -11.92
C PRO A 40 13.36 -6.99 -10.87
N GLU A 41 14.48 -6.65 -10.20
CA GLU A 41 14.56 -5.48 -9.34
C GLU A 41 14.18 -4.20 -10.11
N GLY A 42 13.70 -3.18 -9.40
CA GLY A 42 13.28 -1.92 -10.00
C GLY A 42 11.91 -1.95 -10.67
N THR A 43 11.30 -3.14 -10.84
CA THR A 43 9.95 -3.27 -11.42
C THR A 43 8.95 -2.48 -10.60
N PRO A 44 8.18 -1.56 -11.21
CA PRO A 44 7.13 -0.83 -10.50
C PRO A 44 5.92 -1.75 -10.24
N ILE A 45 5.39 -1.68 -9.02
CA ILE A 45 4.16 -2.34 -8.61
C ILE A 45 3.17 -1.24 -8.23
N HIS A 46 2.12 -1.10 -9.03
CA HIS A 46 1.04 -0.15 -8.80
C HIS A 46 -0.05 -0.78 -7.96
N VAL A 47 -0.39 -0.15 -6.86
CA VAL A 47 -1.38 -0.66 -5.91
C VAL A 47 -2.34 0.43 -5.47
N THR A 48 -3.48 0.03 -4.98
CA THR A 48 -4.48 0.88 -4.34
C THR A 48 -4.60 0.47 -2.88
N LEU A 49 -4.62 1.44 -1.99
CA LEU A 49 -4.73 1.22 -0.55
C LEU A 49 -6.16 0.78 -0.18
N ASP A 50 -6.31 -0.32 0.55
CA ASP A 50 -7.62 -0.86 0.93
C ASP A 50 -8.14 -0.26 2.25
N GLN A 51 -7.26 0.27 3.08
CA GLN A 51 -7.58 0.90 4.36
C GLN A 51 -6.93 2.28 4.53
N ALA A 52 -7.42 3.07 5.47
CA ALA A 52 -6.82 4.37 5.78
C ALA A 52 -5.52 4.19 6.58
N ILE A 53 -4.49 4.98 6.26
CA ILE A 53 -3.23 5.04 7.02
C ILE A 53 -2.95 6.51 7.35
N ALA A 54 -2.56 6.78 8.60
CA ALA A 54 -2.24 8.13 9.03
C ALA A 54 -0.96 8.17 9.87
N SER A 55 -0.14 9.21 9.66
CA SER A 55 1.15 9.37 10.34
C SER A 55 1.05 9.65 11.84
N ASP A 56 -0.14 10.00 12.32
CA ASP A 56 -0.45 10.24 13.75
C ASP A 56 -1.15 9.05 14.43
N GLN A 57 -1.53 8.03 13.66
CA GLN A 57 -2.25 6.84 14.16
C GLN A 57 -1.46 5.56 13.92
N SER A 58 -0.65 5.51 12.86
CA SER A 58 0.15 4.34 12.50
C SER A 58 1.55 4.43 13.07
N GLY A 59 2.12 3.28 13.43
CA GLY A 59 3.48 3.13 13.94
C GLY A 59 4.35 2.24 13.06
N PRO A 60 5.69 2.31 13.23
CA PRO A 60 6.60 1.36 12.57
C PRO A 60 6.24 -0.08 12.96
N GLY A 61 6.14 -0.96 11.97
CA GLY A 61 5.74 -2.35 12.14
C GLY A 61 4.25 -2.63 11.94
N ASP A 62 3.41 -1.61 11.79
CA ASP A 62 1.99 -1.81 11.46
C ASP A 62 1.85 -2.34 10.04
N HIS A 63 1.01 -3.36 9.86
CA HIS A 63 0.69 -3.92 8.56
C HIS A 63 -0.51 -3.21 7.93
N PHE A 64 -0.51 -3.17 6.60
CA PHE A 64 -1.62 -2.63 5.82
C PHE A 64 -1.87 -3.46 4.57
N GLU A 65 -3.12 -3.44 4.13
CA GLU A 65 -3.58 -4.18 2.97
C GLU A 65 -3.69 -3.25 1.76
N VAL A 66 -3.31 -3.80 0.60
CA VAL A 66 -3.41 -3.13 -0.70
C VAL A 66 -3.82 -4.13 -1.78
N THR A 67 -4.44 -3.61 -2.82
CA THR A 67 -4.80 -4.36 -4.02
C THR A 67 -3.98 -3.87 -5.21
N VAL A 68 -3.40 -4.79 -5.98
CA VAL A 68 -2.65 -4.47 -7.20
C VAL A 68 -3.60 -3.84 -8.23
N SER A 69 -3.34 -2.58 -8.60
CA SER A 69 -4.19 -1.80 -9.51
C SER A 69 -3.86 -2.00 -10.98
N GLU A 70 -2.64 -2.40 -11.29
CA GLU A 70 -2.19 -2.67 -12.66
C GLU A 70 -1.41 -3.99 -12.70
N PRO A 71 -1.62 -4.86 -13.72
CA PRO A 71 -0.92 -6.14 -13.80
C PRO A 71 0.59 -5.92 -14.05
N VAL A 72 1.42 -6.73 -13.37
CA VAL A 72 2.86 -6.79 -13.67
C VAL A 72 3.08 -7.81 -14.78
N ILE A 73 3.59 -7.33 -15.92
CA ILE A 73 3.82 -8.14 -17.12
C ILE A 73 5.32 -8.22 -17.38
N ILE A 74 5.83 -9.45 -17.50
CA ILE A 74 7.23 -9.74 -17.83
C ILE A 74 7.23 -10.64 -19.07
N ASP A 75 8.02 -10.29 -20.08
CA ASP A 75 8.12 -11.03 -21.35
C ASP A 75 6.76 -11.37 -21.99
N GLY A 76 5.80 -10.41 -21.89
CA GLY A 76 4.45 -10.58 -22.45
C GLY A 76 3.53 -11.49 -21.62
N LYS A 77 3.97 -11.98 -20.46
CA LYS A 77 3.16 -12.80 -19.55
C LYS A 77 2.81 -12.02 -18.29
N THR A 78 1.57 -12.12 -17.85
CA THR A 78 1.13 -11.54 -16.58
C THR A 78 1.65 -12.38 -15.42
N VAL A 79 2.57 -11.80 -14.64
CA VAL A 79 3.17 -12.44 -13.46
C VAL A 79 2.35 -12.14 -12.21
N ILE A 80 1.97 -10.88 -12.02
CA ILE A 80 1.07 -10.48 -10.92
C ILE A 80 -0.19 -9.88 -11.57
N PRO A 81 -1.34 -10.56 -11.46
CA PRO A 81 -2.60 -10.04 -12.01
C PRO A 81 -3.09 -8.79 -11.28
N GLN A 82 -3.83 -7.96 -11.99
CA GLN A 82 -4.65 -6.91 -11.38
C GLN A 82 -5.65 -7.53 -10.39
N GLY A 83 -5.93 -6.85 -9.28
CA GLY A 83 -6.83 -7.34 -8.24
C GLY A 83 -6.17 -8.32 -7.27
N THR A 84 -4.85 -8.56 -7.38
CA THR A 84 -4.11 -9.38 -6.44
C THR A 84 -3.93 -8.64 -5.11
N TYR A 85 -4.23 -9.31 -4.00
CA TYR A 85 -3.98 -8.78 -2.65
C TYR A 85 -2.49 -8.78 -2.32
N ALA A 86 -2.05 -7.72 -1.69
CA ALA A 86 -0.69 -7.61 -1.18
C ALA A 86 -0.71 -7.00 0.22
N GLU A 87 0.29 -7.34 0.99
CA GLU A 87 0.49 -6.83 2.35
C GLU A 87 1.72 -5.95 2.38
N GLY A 88 1.58 -4.81 3.03
CA GLY A 88 2.66 -3.89 3.27
C GLY A 88 2.88 -3.61 4.74
N ILE A 89 4.01 -2.98 5.04
CA ILE A 89 4.42 -2.58 6.38
C ILE A 89 4.73 -1.09 6.43
N VAL A 90 4.36 -0.46 7.54
CA VAL A 90 4.79 0.90 7.88
C VAL A 90 6.23 0.83 8.37
N VAL A 91 7.17 1.36 7.58
CA VAL A 91 8.61 1.37 7.93
C VAL A 91 8.93 2.48 8.91
N ASP A 92 8.35 3.67 8.69
CA ASP A 92 8.50 4.85 9.56
C ASP A 92 7.22 5.69 9.54
N ALA A 93 6.80 6.14 10.72
CA ALA A 93 5.68 7.05 10.85
C ALA A 93 5.97 8.08 11.94
N HIS A 94 5.95 9.35 11.56
CA HIS A 94 6.13 10.47 12.49
C HIS A 94 5.00 11.47 12.28
N GLN A 95 4.30 11.78 13.37
CA GLN A 95 3.30 12.83 13.38
C GLN A 95 3.95 14.20 13.20
N SER A 96 3.21 15.14 12.66
CA SER A 96 3.67 16.51 12.55
C SER A 96 3.65 17.19 13.92
N GLY A 97 4.73 17.93 14.21
CA GLY A 97 4.71 18.84 15.36
C GLY A 97 3.76 20.01 15.08
N ARG A 98 3.29 20.68 16.13
CA ARG A 98 2.33 21.81 16.01
C ARG A 98 2.96 23.05 15.38
N LEU A 99 4.20 23.38 15.76
CA LEU A 99 4.94 24.55 15.27
C LEU A 99 6.15 24.17 14.40
N LYS A 100 6.75 23.01 14.66
CA LYS A 100 7.95 22.51 13.98
C LYS A 100 7.83 21.00 13.78
N GLY A 101 8.55 20.49 12.78
CA GLY A 101 8.53 19.07 12.44
C GLY A 101 7.49 18.75 11.37
N ARG A 102 7.92 18.03 10.33
CA ARG A 102 7.05 17.55 9.26
C ARG A 102 6.60 16.14 9.57
N ALA A 103 5.35 15.84 9.27
CA ALA A 103 4.92 14.46 9.24
C ALA A 103 5.74 13.67 8.23
N ARG A 104 6.04 12.42 8.55
CA ARG A 104 6.68 11.46 7.66
C ARG A 104 5.91 10.16 7.71
N LEU A 105 5.78 9.54 6.57
CA LEU A 105 5.18 8.22 6.43
C LEU A 105 5.95 7.48 5.36
N GLN A 106 6.52 6.34 5.73
CA GLN A 106 7.31 5.48 4.87
C GLN A 106 6.68 4.10 4.86
N LEU A 107 6.32 3.64 3.68
CA LEU A 107 5.60 2.39 3.44
C LEU A 107 6.42 1.49 2.53
N ALA A 108 6.36 0.17 2.75
CA ALA A 108 6.94 -0.84 1.89
C ALA A 108 5.98 -2.01 1.71
N LEU A 109 6.07 -2.74 0.58
CA LEU A 109 5.37 -4.03 0.42
C LEU A 109 6.26 -5.15 0.93
N GLU A 110 5.64 -6.12 1.61
CA GLU A 110 6.30 -7.31 2.14
C GLU A 110 5.90 -8.59 1.42
N SER A 111 4.66 -8.69 0.95
CA SER A 111 4.19 -9.90 0.30
C SER A 111 3.07 -9.63 -0.70
N VAL A 112 2.89 -10.57 -1.62
CA VAL A 112 1.76 -10.63 -2.54
C VAL A 112 1.11 -12.01 -2.46
N SER A 113 -0.22 -12.04 -2.37
CA SER A 113 -1.01 -13.25 -2.21
C SER A 113 -1.57 -13.73 -3.54
N MET A 114 -1.09 -14.85 -4.06
CA MET A 114 -1.57 -15.42 -5.32
C MET A 114 -1.85 -16.91 -5.18
N ASN A 115 -2.96 -17.37 -5.74
CA ASN A 115 -3.35 -18.79 -5.72
C ASN A 115 -3.35 -19.41 -4.31
N GLY A 116 -3.67 -18.63 -3.27
CA GLY A 116 -3.66 -19.05 -1.88
C GLY A 116 -2.29 -19.20 -1.24
N GLN A 117 -1.24 -18.69 -1.88
CA GLN A 117 0.13 -18.65 -1.35
C GLN A 117 0.64 -17.21 -1.28
N ASN A 118 1.39 -16.90 -0.23
CA ASN A 118 2.04 -15.61 -0.06
C ASN A 118 3.49 -15.68 -0.58
N TYR A 119 3.81 -14.79 -1.49
CA TYR A 119 5.15 -14.62 -2.03
C TYR A 119 5.78 -13.39 -1.38
N GLY A 120 6.79 -13.63 -0.55
CA GLY A 120 7.54 -12.56 0.09
C GLY A 120 8.29 -11.72 -0.94
N MET A 121 8.24 -10.40 -0.77
CA MET A 121 8.99 -9.46 -1.61
C MET A 121 9.53 -8.32 -0.75
N ARG A 122 10.63 -7.73 -1.20
CA ARG A 122 11.12 -6.48 -0.63
C ARG A 122 10.98 -5.38 -1.66
N THR A 123 10.40 -4.27 -1.24
CA THR A 123 10.29 -3.10 -2.10
C THR A 123 11.05 -1.92 -1.51
N SER A 124 11.50 -1.02 -2.37
CA SER A 124 11.94 0.30 -1.93
C SER A 124 10.76 1.03 -1.32
N SER A 125 11.00 1.67 -0.19
CA SER A 125 9.95 2.36 0.54
C SER A 125 9.47 3.62 -0.20
N SER A 126 8.16 3.79 -0.25
CA SER A 126 7.53 5.01 -0.76
C SER A 126 7.50 6.06 0.36
N TRP A 127 8.11 7.21 0.11
CA TRP A 127 8.15 8.33 1.05
C TRP A 127 7.01 9.32 0.81
N ARG A 128 6.28 9.65 1.88
CA ARG A 128 5.39 10.79 1.92
C ARG A 128 5.88 11.77 2.98
N SER A 129 6.02 13.04 2.61
CA SER A 129 6.40 14.11 3.53
C SER A 129 5.27 15.13 3.63
N GLY A 130 4.88 15.45 4.86
CA GLY A 130 3.89 16.49 5.14
C GLY A 130 4.34 17.88 4.71
N ARG A 131 3.40 18.82 4.66
CA ARG A 131 3.67 20.21 4.30
C ARG A 131 4.53 20.90 5.35
N ASP A 132 5.37 21.83 4.89
CA ASP A 132 6.19 22.68 5.78
C ASP A 132 5.30 23.65 6.57
N HIS A 133 5.65 23.86 7.83
CA HIS A 133 4.97 24.80 8.71
C HIS A 133 5.39 26.26 8.47
N LYS A 134 6.52 26.53 7.79
CA LYS A 134 7.05 27.90 7.64
C LYS A 134 6.02 28.89 7.11
N LYS A 135 5.39 28.62 5.98
CA LYS A 135 4.40 29.53 5.39
C LYS A 135 3.18 29.72 6.28
N HIS A 136 2.73 28.64 6.93
CA HIS A 136 1.56 28.67 7.83
C HIS A 136 1.85 29.52 9.08
N ASN A 137 2.97 29.26 9.74
CA ASN A 137 3.33 30.00 10.96
C ASN A 137 3.58 31.48 10.66
N TRP A 138 4.25 31.80 9.55
CA TRP A 138 4.44 33.19 9.12
C TRP A 138 3.12 33.91 8.84
N ALA A 139 2.16 33.23 8.23
CA ALA A 139 0.86 33.83 7.96
C ALA A 139 0.11 34.19 9.28
N TRP A 140 0.09 33.28 10.25
CA TRP A 140 -0.58 33.52 11.52
C TRP A 140 0.15 34.51 12.42
N ILE A 141 1.47 34.36 12.57
CA ILE A 141 2.27 35.28 13.40
C ILE A 141 2.33 36.66 12.76
N GLY A 142 2.52 36.74 11.44
CA GLY A 142 2.59 38.01 10.73
C GLY A 142 1.27 38.75 10.72
N SER A 143 0.13 38.07 10.50
CA SER A 143 -1.21 38.67 10.56
C SER A 143 -1.58 39.07 11.97
N GLY A 144 -1.23 38.28 12.98
CA GLY A 144 -1.45 38.61 14.38
C GLY A 144 -0.68 39.87 14.80
N ALA A 145 0.62 39.92 14.50
CA ALA A 145 1.47 41.07 14.81
C ALA A 145 1.02 42.34 14.06
N GLY A 146 0.76 42.24 12.77
CA GLY A 146 0.31 43.37 11.94
C GLY A 146 -1.07 43.85 12.31
N GLY A 147 -2.03 42.93 12.48
CA GLY A 147 -3.40 43.25 12.92
C GLY A 147 -3.43 43.88 14.34
N GLY A 148 -2.68 43.30 15.29
CA GLY A 148 -2.58 43.85 16.65
C GLY A 148 -1.92 45.23 16.69
N ALA A 149 -0.89 45.45 15.89
CA ALA A 149 -0.24 46.76 15.78
C ALA A 149 -1.19 47.83 15.19
N LEU A 150 -1.96 47.47 14.15
CA LEU A 150 -2.93 48.37 13.53
C LEU A 150 -4.04 48.76 14.50
N ILE A 151 -4.64 47.78 15.18
CA ILE A 151 -5.70 48.04 16.19
C ILE A 151 -5.12 48.84 17.34
N GLY A 152 -3.92 48.50 17.82
CA GLY A 152 -3.25 49.22 18.86
C GLY A 152 -2.93 50.67 18.47
N ALA A 153 -2.50 50.92 17.21
CA ALA A 153 -2.24 52.26 16.68
C ALA A 153 -3.50 53.12 16.62
N LEU A 154 -4.62 52.55 16.21
CA LEU A 154 -5.92 53.28 16.17
C LEU A 154 -6.44 53.61 17.56
N ALA A 155 -6.20 52.78 18.57
CA ALA A 155 -6.67 52.99 19.93
C ALA A 155 -5.76 53.88 20.79
N GLY A 156 -4.44 53.81 20.59
CA GLY A 156 -3.45 54.46 21.46
C GLY A 156 -2.25 55.05 20.72
N GLY A 157 -2.38 55.30 19.41
CA GLY A 157 -1.31 55.85 18.59
C GLY A 157 -0.04 54.98 18.58
N GLY A 158 1.13 55.58 18.50
CA GLY A 158 2.40 54.83 18.44
C GLY A 158 2.67 53.96 19.68
N LYS A 159 2.24 54.37 20.87
CA LYS A 159 2.38 53.58 22.08
C LYS A 159 1.45 52.34 22.06
N GLY A 160 0.23 52.51 21.52
CA GLY A 160 -0.72 51.40 21.36
C GLY A 160 -0.21 50.39 20.33
N ALA A 161 0.45 50.82 19.24
CA ALA A 161 1.05 49.91 18.26
C ALA A 161 2.21 49.08 18.85
N LEU A 162 3.02 49.66 19.72
CA LEU A 162 4.15 48.98 20.39
C LEU A 162 3.66 47.87 21.35
N ILE A 163 2.45 48.02 21.95
CA ILE A 163 1.86 47.01 22.82
C ILE A 163 1.05 46.01 21.99
N GLY A 164 0.25 46.49 21.03
CA GLY A 164 -0.64 45.68 20.22
C GLY A 164 0.09 44.68 19.30
N GLY A 165 1.26 45.06 18.80
CA GLY A 165 2.09 44.17 17.97
C GLY A 165 2.52 42.90 18.69
N PRO A 166 3.21 42.97 19.83
CA PRO A 166 3.62 41.80 20.61
C PRO A 166 2.45 40.94 21.09
N VAL A 167 1.36 41.59 21.53
CA VAL A 167 0.12 40.88 21.97
C VAL A 167 -0.52 40.13 20.81
N GLY A 168 -0.63 40.76 19.63
CA GLY A 168 -1.15 40.14 18.42
C GLY A 168 -0.25 39.01 17.88
N ALA A 169 1.09 39.19 17.98
CA ALA A 169 2.04 38.13 17.65
C ALA A 169 1.86 36.91 18.56
N GLY A 170 1.69 37.11 19.87
CA GLY A 170 1.41 36.04 20.83
C GLY A 170 0.12 35.28 20.49
N ALA A 171 -0.97 36.00 20.17
CA ALA A 171 -2.20 35.36 19.70
C ALA A 171 -2.02 34.61 18.40
N GLY A 172 -1.22 35.13 17.45
CA GLY A 172 -0.86 34.45 16.20
C GLY A 172 -0.06 33.16 16.42
N VAL A 173 0.87 33.15 17.41
CA VAL A 173 1.60 31.92 17.80
C VAL A 173 0.64 30.89 18.38
N MET A 174 -0.30 31.31 19.26
CA MET A 174 -1.30 30.41 19.82
C MET A 174 -2.21 29.83 18.71
N ALA A 175 -2.67 30.65 17.77
CA ALA A 175 -3.46 30.19 16.64
C ALA A 175 -2.65 29.20 15.76
N ALA A 176 -1.37 29.49 15.47
CA ALA A 176 -0.49 28.58 14.77
C ALA A 176 -0.30 27.26 15.51
N TYR A 177 -0.22 27.31 16.85
CA TYR A 177 -0.10 26.11 17.69
C TYR A 177 -1.35 25.23 17.62
N PHE A 178 -2.55 25.79 17.71
CA PHE A 178 -3.80 25.01 17.66
C PHE A 178 -4.15 24.49 16.27
N THR A 179 -3.75 25.21 15.20
CA THR A 179 -4.07 24.84 13.81
C THR A 179 -2.89 24.18 13.07
N GLY A 180 -1.74 24.03 13.74
CA GLY A 180 -0.47 23.68 13.11
C GLY A 180 -0.26 22.19 12.78
N LYS A 181 -1.10 21.27 13.28
CA LYS A 181 -0.98 19.84 12.95
C LYS A 181 -1.25 19.61 11.46
N LYS A 182 -0.30 18.98 10.77
CA LYS A 182 -0.35 18.67 9.34
C LYS A 182 0.10 17.25 9.11
N ASP A 183 -0.62 16.33 9.71
CA ASP A 183 -0.38 14.91 9.58
C ASP A 183 -0.72 14.41 8.16
N ILE A 184 -0.13 13.31 7.77
CA ILE A 184 -0.39 12.65 6.49
C ILE A 184 -1.54 11.67 6.73
N HIS A 185 -2.63 11.86 6.00
CA HIS A 185 -3.76 10.94 5.98
C HIS A 185 -3.91 10.40 4.56
N LEU A 186 -3.67 9.12 4.39
CA LEU A 186 -3.96 8.38 3.18
C LEU A 186 -5.31 7.72 3.35
N ARG A 187 -6.21 7.97 2.42
CA ARG A 187 -7.55 7.38 2.41
C ARG A 187 -7.53 6.03 1.69
N PRO A 188 -8.52 5.16 1.92
CA PRO A 188 -8.76 4.04 1.03
C PRO A 188 -8.78 4.51 -0.44
N GLU A 189 -8.44 3.65 -1.36
CA GLU A 189 -8.33 3.91 -2.80
C GLU A 189 -7.20 4.87 -3.21
N THR A 190 -6.34 5.30 -2.27
CA THR A 190 -5.15 6.10 -2.62
C THR A 190 -4.18 5.26 -3.44
N PRO A 191 -3.83 5.70 -4.68
CA PRO A 191 -2.86 4.99 -5.49
C PRO A 191 -1.44 5.17 -4.93
N LEU A 192 -0.71 4.07 -4.84
CA LEU A 192 0.69 4.01 -4.42
C LEU A 192 1.50 3.25 -5.47
N THR A 193 2.77 3.57 -5.59
CA THR A 193 3.71 2.85 -6.44
C THR A 193 4.92 2.47 -5.64
N PHE A 194 5.22 1.19 -5.63
CA PHE A 194 6.42 0.63 -5.01
C PHE A 194 7.35 0.10 -6.11
N ARG A 195 8.64 0.05 -5.83
CA ARG A 195 9.62 -0.56 -6.73
C ARG A 195 10.23 -1.76 -6.04
N LEU A 196 10.31 -2.87 -6.75
CA LEU A 196 10.93 -4.08 -6.25
C LEU A 196 12.42 -3.80 -5.93
N ALA A 197 12.86 -4.14 -4.73
CA ALA A 197 14.24 -3.93 -4.28
C ALA A 197 15.15 -5.12 -4.61
N ASP A 198 14.57 -6.33 -4.69
CA ASP A 198 15.26 -7.58 -5.03
C ASP A 198 14.42 -8.35 -6.04
N PRO A 199 15.04 -9.15 -6.94
CA PRO A 199 14.28 -9.99 -7.85
C PRO A 199 13.45 -11.04 -7.09
N VAL A 200 12.23 -11.28 -7.56
CA VAL A 200 11.31 -12.28 -6.97
C VAL A 200 10.88 -13.27 -8.03
N THR A 201 10.98 -14.57 -7.72
CA THR A 201 10.53 -15.64 -8.60
C THR A 201 9.14 -16.10 -8.20
N ILE A 202 8.21 -16.07 -9.16
CA ILE A 202 6.81 -16.38 -8.98
C ILE A 202 6.38 -17.46 -9.98
N PRO A 203 5.71 -18.54 -9.52
CA PRO A 203 5.17 -19.54 -10.41
C PRO A 203 3.93 -19.03 -11.14
N VAL A 204 3.99 -18.99 -12.47
CA VAL A 204 2.90 -18.58 -13.35
C VAL A 204 2.27 -19.82 -14.00
N LYS A 205 0.94 -19.93 -13.99
CA LYS A 205 0.24 -20.95 -14.75
C LYS A 205 0.30 -20.60 -16.24
N GLY A 206 0.91 -21.48 -17.02
CA GLY A 206 0.89 -21.42 -18.49
C GLY A 206 -0.45 -21.82 -19.07
#